data_1b5f0e48d74fe078a6abb749275337e0
#
_entry.id   1b5f0e48d74fe078a6abb749275337e0
#
_cell.length_a   1.000
_cell.length_b   1.000
_cell.length_c   1.000
_cell.angle_alpha   90.00
_cell.angle_beta   90.00
_cell.angle_gamma   90.00
#
_symmetry.space_group_name_H-M   'P 1'
#
loop_
_entity.id
_entity.type
_entity.pdbx_description
1 polymer ?
#
loop_
_entity_poly.entity_id
_entity_poly.type
_entity_poly.pdbx_seq_one_letter_code
_entity_poly.pdbx_strand_id
1 'polypeptide(L)'
;MNYQLEHVAIYCKDINESIKFYEKFFGGQPTAIRKGAAGYGFCFMKIAGSPSIQLMESAGEVGVHHYGFVTDDVEQVAKDFKAKGAQIVRENRDPSGKLTTIFVKDPNGLEMEIRSPR
;
A
#
# COMPACT_ATOMS: atom_id res chain seq x y z
N MET A 1 -2.40 11.53 16.88
CA MET A 1 -1.66 11.18 15.64
C MET A 1 -2.66 11.04 14.50
N ASN A 2 -2.43 11.66 13.38
CA ASN A 2 -3.33 11.59 12.24
C ASN A 2 -2.93 10.44 11.31
N TYR A 3 -3.94 9.71 10.84
CA TYR A 3 -3.76 8.64 9.86
C TYR A 3 -4.62 8.97 8.65
N GLN A 4 -4.00 9.07 7.49
CA GLN A 4 -4.70 9.33 6.25
C GLN A 4 -4.57 8.12 5.33
N LEU A 5 -5.71 7.60 4.88
CA LEU A 5 -5.70 6.49 3.92
C LEU A 5 -5.03 6.97 2.64
N GLU A 6 -3.96 6.31 2.23
CA GLU A 6 -3.17 6.72 1.09
C GLU A 6 -3.42 5.83 -0.13
N HIS A 7 -3.54 4.53 0.09
CA HIS A 7 -3.78 3.62 -1.02
C HIS A 7 -4.50 2.36 -0.58
N VAL A 8 -5.16 1.71 -1.55
CA VAL A 8 -5.67 0.35 -1.45
C VAL A 8 -4.95 -0.47 -2.50
N ALA A 9 -4.36 -1.58 -2.10
CA ALA A 9 -3.66 -2.47 -3.02
C ALA A 9 -4.54 -3.66 -3.36
N ILE A 10 -4.69 -3.93 -4.65
CA ILE A 10 -5.48 -5.04 -5.14
C ILE A 10 -4.65 -5.91 -6.09
N TYR A 11 -4.91 -7.21 -6.06
CA TYR A 11 -4.40 -8.13 -7.06
C TYR A 11 -5.28 -8.11 -8.31
N CYS A 12 -4.67 -8.14 -9.47
CA CYS A 12 -5.37 -8.24 -10.74
C CYS A 12 -4.67 -9.28 -11.64
N LYS A 13 -5.44 -9.88 -12.54
CA LYS A 13 -4.89 -10.88 -13.47
C LYS A 13 -4.10 -10.25 -14.59
N ASP A 14 -4.62 -9.14 -15.13
CA ASP A 14 -4.01 -8.41 -16.24
C ASP A 14 -3.97 -6.93 -15.88
N ILE A 15 -2.77 -6.44 -15.58
CA ILE A 15 -2.60 -5.08 -15.11
C ILE A 15 -2.99 -4.05 -16.18
N ASN A 16 -2.76 -4.36 -17.45
CA ASN A 16 -3.10 -3.44 -18.54
C ASN A 16 -4.61 -3.28 -18.70
N GLU A 17 -5.37 -4.36 -18.55
CA GLU A 17 -6.84 -4.27 -18.56
C GLU A 17 -7.36 -3.47 -17.38
N SER A 18 -6.77 -3.68 -16.20
CA SER A 18 -7.15 -2.92 -15.01
C SER A 18 -6.83 -1.43 -15.17
N ILE A 19 -5.66 -1.10 -15.70
CA ILE A 19 -5.30 0.29 -15.98
C ILE A 19 -6.34 0.93 -16.92
N LYS A 20 -6.68 0.26 -18.01
CA LYS A 20 -7.66 0.78 -18.97
C LYS A 20 -9.02 1.01 -18.34
N PHE A 21 -9.45 0.12 -17.45
CA PHE A 21 -10.71 0.26 -16.72
C PHE A 21 -10.72 1.55 -15.89
N TYR A 22 -9.70 1.75 -15.07
CA TYR A 22 -9.63 2.92 -14.18
C TYR A 22 -9.41 4.22 -14.96
N GLU A 23 -8.68 4.17 -16.08
CA GLU A 23 -8.57 5.34 -16.97
C GLU A 23 -9.93 5.71 -17.55
N LYS A 24 -10.64 4.74 -18.09
CA LYS A 24 -11.89 4.98 -18.81
C LYS A 24 -13.00 5.46 -17.89
N PHE A 25 -13.18 4.83 -16.74
CA PHE A 25 -14.34 5.07 -15.89
C PHE A 25 -14.10 6.09 -14.78
N PHE A 26 -12.87 6.26 -14.34
CA PHE A 26 -12.55 7.14 -13.22
C PHE A 26 -11.57 8.26 -13.58
N GLY A 27 -11.15 8.34 -14.83
CA GLY A 27 -10.15 9.33 -15.24
C GLY A 27 -8.79 9.11 -14.57
N GLY A 28 -8.51 7.88 -14.19
CA GLY A 28 -7.29 7.55 -13.45
C GLY A 28 -6.03 7.78 -14.29
N GLN A 29 -4.94 8.09 -13.59
CA GLN A 29 -3.62 8.30 -14.20
C GLN A 29 -2.64 7.31 -13.60
N PRO A 30 -2.16 6.31 -14.38
CA PRO A 30 -1.24 5.32 -13.86
C PRO A 30 0.19 5.87 -13.76
N THR A 31 0.91 5.42 -12.74
CA THR A 31 2.36 5.53 -12.73
C THR A 31 2.94 4.49 -13.70
N ALA A 32 4.25 4.56 -13.97
CA ALA A 32 4.93 3.54 -14.74
C ALA A 32 4.80 2.18 -14.06
N ILE A 33 4.63 1.13 -14.86
CA ILE A 33 4.60 -0.24 -14.35
C ILE A 33 6.02 -0.63 -13.95
N ARG A 34 6.17 -1.08 -12.71
CA ARG A 34 7.43 -1.58 -12.17
C ARG A 34 7.27 -3.04 -11.81
N LYS A 35 8.37 -3.76 -11.66
CA LYS A 35 8.34 -5.15 -11.22
C LYS A 35 8.71 -5.23 -9.74
N GLY A 36 7.89 -5.96 -9.00
CA GLY A 36 8.19 -6.28 -7.60
C GLY A 36 9.21 -7.40 -7.48
N ALA A 37 9.52 -7.78 -6.24
CA ALA A 37 10.51 -8.80 -5.94
C ALA A 37 10.20 -10.17 -6.59
N ALA A 38 8.92 -10.51 -6.74
CA ALA A 38 8.48 -11.75 -7.36
C ALA A 38 8.41 -11.68 -8.90
N GLY A 39 8.79 -10.56 -9.51
CA GLY A 39 8.78 -10.39 -10.96
C GLY A 39 7.45 -9.98 -11.57
N TYR A 40 6.40 -9.82 -10.78
CA TYR A 40 5.09 -9.36 -11.24
C TYR A 40 5.03 -7.84 -11.30
N GLY A 41 4.26 -7.32 -12.27
CA GLY A 41 4.11 -5.89 -12.45
C GLY A 41 3.23 -5.25 -11.39
N PHE A 42 3.53 -4.00 -11.05
CA PHE A 42 2.66 -3.18 -10.22
C PHE A 42 2.77 -1.71 -10.63
N CYS A 43 1.71 -0.97 -10.36
CA CYS A 43 1.71 0.48 -10.53
C CYS A 43 0.71 1.10 -9.56
N PHE A 44 0.76 2.41 -9.43
CA PHE A 44 -0.26 3.17 -8.70
C PHE A 44 -1.16 3.87 -9.70
N MET A 45 -2.45 3.67 -9.54
CA MET A 45 -3.46 4.38 -10.30
C MET A 45 -3.93 5.56 -9.46
N LYS A 46 -3.66 6.77 -9.93
CA LYS A 46 -4.05 7.99 -9.23
C LYS A 46 -5.41 8.45 -9.73
N ILE A 47 -6.33 8.66 -8.79
CA ILE A 47 -7.69 9.12 -9.07
C ILE A 47 -7.90 10.40 -8.29
N ALA A 48 -8.32 11.48 -8.98
CA ALA A 48 -8.49 12.77 -8.35
C ALA A 48 -9.50 12.71 -7.19
N GLY A 49 -9.13 13.30 -6.06
CA GLY A 49 -9.97 13.35 -4.87
C GLY A 49 -10.04 12.05 -4.08
N SER A 50 -9.18 11.08 -4.38
CA SER A 50 -9.25 9.73 -3.82
C SER A 50 -7.87 9.23 -3.41
N PRO A 51 -7.79 8.29 -2.45
CA PRO A 51 -6.59 7.49 -2.29
C PRO A 51 -6.24 6.76 -3.58
N SER A 52 -4.96 6.46 -3.78
CA SER A 52 -4.51 5.72 -4.95
C SER A 52 -4.94 4.26 -4.87
N ILE A 53 -5.11 3.64 -6.03
CA ILE A 53 -5.27 2.20 -6.14
C ILE A 53 -3.93 1.62 -6.59
N GLN A 54 -3.33 0.77 -5.77
CA GLN A 54 -2.13 0.04 -6.18
C GLN A 54 -2.56 -1.22 -6.91
N LEU A 55 -2.26 -1.30 -8.20
CA LEU A 55 -2.56 -2.47 -9.00
C LEU A 55 -1.34 -3.40 -8.97
N MET A 56 -1.54 -4.65 -8.57
CA MET A 56 -0.48 -5.65 -8.49
C MET A 56 -0.90 -6.87 -9.28
N GLU A 57 -0.12 -7.23 -10.29
CA GLU A 57 -0.39 -8.41 -11.09
C GLU A 57 -0.11 -9.68 -10.29
N SER A 58 -1.01 -10.65 -10.40
CA SER A 58 -0.85 -11.95 -9.76
C SER A 58 -1.37 -13.05 -10.66
N ALA A 59 -0.69 -14.18 -10.67
CA ALA A 59 -1.07 -15.32 -11.51
C ALA A 59 -2.38 -15.98 -11.08
N GLY A 60 -2.77 -15.90 -9.82
CA GLY A 60 -3.90 -16.66 -9.30
C GLY A 60 -4.86 -15.93 -8.38
N GLU A 61 -4.53 -14.70 -8.01
CA GLU A 61 -5.32 -13.98 -7.01
C GLU A 61 -5.93 -12.72 -7.58
N VAL A 62 -7.14 -12.39 -7.12
CA VAL A 62 -7.81 -11.12 -7.38
C VAL A 62 -8.37 -10.59 -6.07
N GLY A 63 -8.58 -9.29 -5.98
CA GLY A 63 -9.20 -8.66 -4.82
C GLY A 63 -8.21 -7.88 -3.96
N VAL A 64 -8.69 -7.40 -2.83
CA VAL A 64 -7.91 -6.54 -1.95
C VAL A 64 -6.79 -7.31 -1.27
N HIS A 65 -5.57 -6.79 -1.37
CA HIS A 65 -4.39 -7.34 -0.69
C HIS A 65 -4.10 -6.58 0.61
N HIS A 66 -3.99 -5.27 0.52
CA HIS A 66 -3.77 -4.43 1.70
C HIS A 66 -4.19 -2.99 1.41
N TYR A 67 -4.26 -2.18 2.47
CA TYR A 67 -4.35 -0.75 2.32
C TYR A 67 -3.30 -0.07 3.19
N GLY A 68 -3.00 1.18 2.87
CA GLY A 68 -1.92 1.90 3.52
C GLY A 68 -2.35 3.26 4.01
N PHE A 69 -1.83 3.60 5.18
CA PHE A 69 -2.00 4.91 5.79
C PHE A 69 -0.70 5.68 5.76
N VAL A 70 -0.79 6.99 5.58
CA VAL A 70 0.33 7.89 5.79
C VAL A 70 0.18 8.55 7.15
N THR A 71 1.28 8.78 7.84
CA THR A 71 1.33 9.46 9.14
C THR A 71 2.60 10.29 9.24
N ASP A 72 2.60 11.26 10.15
CA ASP A 72 3.73 12.19 10.30
C ASP A 72 4.93 11.56 10.99
N ASP A 73 4.71 10.58 11.87
CA ASP A 73 5.79 10.03 12.71
C ASP A 73 5.63 8.53 12.90
N VAL A 74 6.23 7.76 11.99
CA VAL A 74 6.16 6.29 11.99
C VAL A 74 6.85 5.71 13.22
N GLU A 75 7.95 6.31 13.69
CA GLU A 75 8.65 5.85 14.89
C GLU A 75 7.74 5.90 16.11
N GLN A 76 7.00 6.98 16.28
CA GLN A 76 6.07 7.13 17.40
C GLN A 76 4.90 6.16 17.28
N VAL A 77 4.37 5.99 16.07
CA VAL A 77 3.29 5.03 15.80
C VAL A 77 3.74 3.61 16.15
N ALA A 78 4.95 3.24 15.75
CA ALA A 78 5.48 1.91 16.07
C ALA A 78 5.54 1.67 17.58
N LYS A 79 6.01 2.67 18.34
CA LYS A 79 6.06 2.57 19.81
C LYS A 79 4.66 2.43 20.40
N ASP A 80 3.72 3.25 19.96
CA ASP A 80 2.35 3.25 20.47
C ASP A 80 1.66 1.92 20.16
N PHE A 81 1.84 1.40 18.94
CA PHE A 81 1.23 0.15 18.51
C PHE A 81 1.81 -1.03 19.30
N LYS A 82 3.11 -1.06 19.51
CA LYS A 82 3.75 -2.10 20.33
C LYS A 82 3.21 -2.06 21.77
N ALA A 83 3.09 -0.86 22.33
CA ALA A 83 2.56 -0.69 23.70
C ALA A 83 1.10 -1.16 23.82
N LYS A 84 0.31 -1.04 22.74
CA LYS A 84 -1.08 -1.48 22.69
C LYS A 84 -1.24 -2.95 22.28
N GLY A 85 -0.16 -3.65 22.04
CA GLY A 85 -0.18 -5.08 21.71
C GLY A 85 -0.43 -5.40 20.25
N ALA A 86 -0.25 -4.44 19.33
CA ALA A 86 -0.40 -4.69 17.90
C ALA A 86 0.69 -5.63 17.39
N GLN A 87 0.34 -6.47 16.40
CA GLN A 87 1.27 -7.37 15.77
C GLN A 87 1.94 -6.67 14.58
N ILE A 88 3.18 -6.21 14.79
CA ILE A 88 4.00 -5.63 13.73
C ILE A 88 4.79 -6.76 13.09
N VAL A 89 4.55 -7.02 11.79
CA VAL A 89 5.15 -8.17 11.10
C VAL A 89 6.39 -7.80 10.30
N ARG A 90 6.56 -6.51 9.98
CA ARG A 90 7.73 -6.05 9.24
C ARG A 90 7.95 -4.56 9.45
N GLU A 91 9.22 -4.15 9.43
CA GLU A 91 9.64 -2.75 9.49
C GLU A 91 10.61 -2.49 8.35
N ASN A 92 10.44 -1.36 7.67
CA ASN A 92 11.37 -0.92 6.64
C ASN A 92 12.06 0.36 7.11
N ARG A 93 13.39 0.41 6.91
CA ARG A 93 14.20 1.57 7.25
C ARG A 93 14.92 2.08 6.01
N ASP A 94 15.15 3.39 5.98
CA ASP A 94 15.94 3.99 4.91
C ASP A 94 17.45 3.77 5.16
N PRO A 95 18.33 4.15 4.22
CA PRO A 95 19.77 3.94 4.39
C PRO A 95 20.36 4.64 5.63
N SER A 96 19.70 5.69 6.16
CA SER A 96 20.14 6.37 7.39
C SER A 96 19.69 5.63 8.65
N GLY A 97 18.89 4.57 8.53
CA GLY A 97 18.34 3.83 9.65
C GLY A 97 17.01 4.34 10.16
N LYS A 98 16.43 5.36 9.52
CA LYS A 98 15.14 5.91 9.91
C LYS A 98 14.02 4.95 9.52
N LEU A 99 13.10 4.69 10.45
CA LEU A 99 11.93 3.87 10.20
C LEU A 99 10.96 4.63 9.28
N THR A 100 10.68 4.06 8.12
CA THR A 100 9.82 4.70 7.11
C THR A 100 8.48 4.02 6.95
N THR A 101 8.38 2.72 7.27
CA THR A 101 7.16 1.94 7.08
C THR A 101 7.09 0.82 8.10
N ILE A 102 5.91 0.57 8.62
CA ILE A 102 5.61 -0.65 9.38
C ILE A 102 4.42 -1.34 8.73
N PHE A 103 4.38 -2.67 8.88
CA PHE A 103 3.27 -3.51 8.43
C PHE A 103 2.66 -4.17 9.66
N VAL A 104 1.36 -3.99 9.82
CA VAL A 104 0.62 -4.43 11.00
C VAL A 104 -0.53 -5.33 10.55
N LYS A 105 -0.76 -6.44 11.24
CA LYS A 105 -1.92 -7.28 10.95
C LYS A 105 -3.14 -6.84 11.74
N ASP A 106 -4.28 -6.81 11.05
CA ASP A 106 -5.56 -6.62 11.70
C ASP A 106 -6.07 -7.96 12.28
N PRO A 107 -7.22 -7.97 12.98
CA PRO A 107 -7.75 -9.22 13.58
C PRO A 107 -8.07 -10.32 12.56
N ASN A 108 -8.26 -9.97 11.28
CA ASN A 108 -8.54 -10.95 10.22
C ASN A 108 -7.28 -11.42 9.49
N GLY A 109 -6.11 -10.95 9.92
CA GLY A 109 -4.85 -11.28 9.29
C GLY A 109 -4.50 -10.42 8.08
N LEU A 110 -5.30 -9.39 7.79
CA LEU A 110 -5.01 -8.46 6.71
C LEU A 110 -3.87 -7.53 7.12
N GLU A 111 -2.86 -7.40 6.27
CA GLU A 111 -1.77 -6.47 6.53
C GLU A 111 -2.17 -5.05 6.17
N MET A 112 -1.79 -4.13 7.04
CA MET A 112 -1.92 -2.70 6.78
C MET A 112 -0.55 -2.07 6.82
N GLU A 113 -0.29 -1.21 5.85
CA GLU A 113 0.95 -0.46 5.74
C GLU A 113 0.75 0.91 6.41
N ILE A 114 1.68 1.29 7.28
CA ILE A 114 1.69 2.63 7.87
C ILE A 114 3.05 3.23 7.56
N ARG A 115 3.04 4.37 6.88
CA ARG A 115 4.25 4.91 6.32
C ARG A 115 4.37 6.42 6.47
N SER A 116 5.61 6.91 6.36
CA SER A 116 5.86 8.33 6.18
C SER A 116 5.38 8.80 4.81
N PRO A 117 5.10 10.11 4.64
CA PRO A 117 4.73 10.64 3.33
C PRO A 117 5.79 10.34 2.27
N ARG A 118 5.34 10.14 1.04
CA ARG A 118 6.22 9.90 -0.11
C ARG A 118 6.91 11.15 -0.58
#